data_8eaf79145c85534f8c69b23294d11af6
#
_entry.id   8eaf79145c85534f8c69b23294d11af6
#
_cell.length_a   1.000
_cell.length_b   1.000
_cell.length_c   1.000
_cell.angle_alpha   90.00
_cell.angle_beta   90.00
_cell.angle_gamma   90.00
#
_symmetry.space_group_name_H-M   'P 1'
#
loop_
_entity.id
_entity.type
_entity.pdbx_description
1 polymer ?
#
loop_
_entity_poly.entity_id
_entity_poly.type
_entity_poly.pdbx_seq_one_letter_code
_entity_poly.pdbx_strand_id
1 'polypeptide(L)'
;MLLRIIITSALLLNSFCAIAFAVERTPQAFLDTKIVERLNSTVSQDVRLIKPNGEGVNFASLLGEKPVLLNFVYYSCPKLCHFVTAAMVDSLKQVPLSYLNGLRVITISFDHRDTVKQASEFKQRYLDSVERDLGTSLDW
;
A
#
# COMPACT_ATOMS: atom_id res chain seq x y z
N MET A 1 -53.14 1.63 -37.56
CA MET A 1 -52.52 2.41 -36.46
C MET A 1 -52.01 1.47 -35.36
N LEU A 2 -52.78 0.54 -34.89
CA LEU A 2 -52.38 -0.42 -33.83
C LEU A 2 -51.15 -1.27 -34.19
N LEU A 3 -51.04 -1.79 -35.41
CA LEU A 3 -49.93 -2.63 -35.84
C LEU A 3 -48.58 -1.91 -35.79
N ARG A 4 -48.53 -0.60 -36.10
CA ARG A 4 -47.31 0.21 -36.03
C ARG A 4 -46.85 0.45 -34.59
N ILE A 5 -47.78 0.57 -33.64
CA ILE A 5 -47.51 0.75 -32.22
C ILE A 5 -46.90 -0.55 -31.61
N ILE A 6 -47.40 -1.71 -32.01
CA ILE A 6 -46.91 -2.98 -31.55
C ILE A 6 -45.48 -3.26 -32.04
N ILE A 7 -45.19 -2.92 -33.30
CA ILE A 7 -43.85 -3.12 -33.88
C ILE A 7 -42.80 -2.18 -33.22
N THR A 8 -43.17 -0.94 -32.97
CA THR A 8 -42.26 0.01 -32.29
C THR A 8 -42.01 -0.37 -30.85
N SER A 9 -42.99 -0.87 -30.14
CA SER A 9 -42.88 -1.36 -28.77
C SER A 9 -41.97 -2.59 -28.67
N ALA A 10 -42.09 -3.54 -29.61
CA ALA A 10 -41.25 -4.75 -29.67
C ALA A 10 -39.78 -4.44 -29.99
N LEU A 11 -39.52 -3.41 -30.86
CA LEU A 11 -38.15 -2.97 -31.15
C LEU A 11 -37.51 -2.30 -29.95
N LEU A 12 -38.23 -1.50 -29.17
CA LEU A 12 -37.73 -0.85 -27.98
C LEU A 12 -37.41 -1.84 -26.84
N LEU A 13 -38.22 -2.92 -26.69
CA LEU A 13 -37.93 -3.98 -25.70
C LEU A 13 -36.67 -4.77 -26.03
N ASN A 14 -36.39 -5.03 -27.31
CA ASN A 14 -35.19 -5.75 -27.74
C ASN A 14 -33.89 -4.90 -27.53
N SER A 15 -33.97 -3.58 -27.66
CA SER A 15 -32.82 -2.70 -27.40
C SER A 15 -32.43 -2.64 -25.92
N PHE A 16 -33.39 -2.81 -25.00
CA PHE A 16 -33.10 -2.76 -23.56
C PHE A 16 -32.43 -4.03 -23.04
N CYS A 17 -32.64 -5.18 -23.70
CA CYS A 17 -32.06 -6.45 -23.28
C CYS A 17 -30.57 -6.62 -23.65
N ALA A 18 -30.06 -5.83 -24.59
CA ALA A 18 -28.67 -5.92 -25.05
C ALA A 18 -27.63 -5.25 -24.14
N ILE A 19 -28.06 -4.43 -23.18
CA ILE A 19 -27.15 -3.69 -22.28
C ILE A 19 -26.74 -4.51 -21.04
N ALA A 20 -27.43 -5.63 -20.77
CA ALA A 20 -27.28 -6.39 -19.49
C ALA A 20 -26.11 -7.39 -19.47
N PHE A 21 -25.30 -7.53 -20.51
CA PHE A 21 -24.27 -8.57 -20.59
C PHE A 21 -22.84 -8.07 -20.80
N ALA A 22 -22.55 -6.79 -20.54
CA ALA A 22 -21.17 -6.37 -20.40
C ALA A 22 -20.67 -6.75 -18.98
N VAL A 23 -20.60 -8.01 -18.67
CA VAL A 23 -19.80 -8.52 -17.55
C VAL A 23 -18.35 -8.28 -17.96
N GLU A 24 -17.74 -7.26 -17.40
CA GLU A 24 -16.32 -6.99 -17.54
C GLU A 24 -15.57 -8.21 -17.00
N ARG A 25 -15.08 -9.04 -17.91
CA ARG A 25 -14.29 -10.22 -17.53
C ARG A 25 -12.96 -9.71 -17.02
N THR A 26 -12.69 -9.90 -15.73
CA THR A 26 -11.37 -9.66 -15.16
C THR A 26 -10.34 -10.38 -16.04
N PRO A 27 -9.35 -9.66 -16.61
CA PRO A 27 -8.32 -10.29 -17.43
C PRO A 27 -7.67 -11.46 -16.70
N GLN A 28 -7.47 -12.58 -17.39
CA GLN A 28 -6.89 -13.80 -16.81
C GLN A 28 -5.59 -13.56 -16.05
N ALA A 29 -4.80 -12.57 -16.49
CA ALA A 29 -3.56 -12.15 -15.82
C ALA A 29 -3.76 -11.71 -14.36
N PHE A 30 -4.96 -11.26 -13.97
CA PHE A 30 -5.25 -10.87 -12.59
C PHE A 30 -5.82 -12.01 -11.74
N LEU A 31 -6.26 -13.12 -12.36
CA LEU A 31 -6.81 -14.26 -11.62
C LEU A 31 -5.72 -15.04 -10.87
N ASP A 32 -4.47 -14.94 -11.32
CA ASP A 32 -3.31 -15.61 -10.72
C ASP A 32 -2.57 -14.72 -9.71
N THR A 33 -2.94 -13.43 -9.59
CA THR A 33 -2.37 -12.51 -8.60
C THR A 33 -3.13 -12.63 -7.28
N LYS A 34 -2.77 -13.62 -6.49
CA LYS A 34 -3.34 -13.80 -5.15
C LYS A 34 -2.37 -13.31 -4.09
N ILE A 35 -2.88 -12.53 -3.14
CA ILE A 35 -2.19 -12.35 -1.87
C ILE A 35 -2.37 -13.64 -1.08
N VAL A 36 -1.30 -14.38 -0.88
CA VAL A 36 -1.32 -15.58 -0.04
C VAL A 36 -0.93 -15.15 1.37
N GLU A 37 -1.92 -15.01 2.22
CA GLU A 37 -1.67 -14.73 3.64
C GLU A 37 -0.95 -15.92 4.29
N ARG A 38 0.10 -15.61 5.04
CA ARG A 38 0.86 -16.57 5.83
C ARG A 38 0.94 -16.10 7.28
N LEU A 39 -0.23 -15.97 7.90
CA LEU A 39 -0.33 -15.57 9.31
C LEU A 39 0.46 -16.55 10.20
N ASN A 40 1.09 -16.04 11.24
CA ASN A 40 1.93 -16.80 12.16
C ASN A 40 3.17 -17.46 11.53
N SER A 41 3.53 -17.09 10.31
CA SER A 41 4.78 -17.56 9.69
C SER A 41 5.96 -16.70 10.18
N THR A 42 7.10 -17.33 10.35
CA THR A 42 8.34 -16.61 10.64
C THR A 42 8.80 -15.86 9.40
N VAL A 43 9.07 -14.56 9.54
CA VAL A 43 9.69 -13.75 8.50
C VAL A 43 11.17 -14.13 8.41
N SER A 44 11.69 -14.28 7.19
CA SER A 44 13.12 -14.52 6.99
C SER A 44 13.92 -13.34 7.57
N GLN A 45 14.81 -13.65 8.48
CA GLN A 45 15.67 -12.66 9.15
C GLN A 45 16.99 -12.45 8.41
N ASP A 46 17.32 -13.33 7.48
CA ASP A 46 18.61 -13.35 6.79
C ASP A 46 18.56 -12.52 5.49
N VAL A 47 18.05 -11.28 5.62
CA VAL A 47 17.95 -10.32 4.52
C VAL A 47 18.90 -9.17 4.79
N ARG A 48 19.78 -8.86 3.84
CA ARG A 48 20.69 -7.71 3.90
C ARG A 48 20.00 -6.46 3.34
N LEU A 49 20.02 -5.40 4.12
CA LEU A 49 19.45 -4.09 3.78
C LEU A 49 20.54 -3.02 3.87
N ILE A 50 20.26 -1.87 3.27
CA ILE A 50 21.10 -0.68 3.38
C ILE A 50 20.26 0.42 4.05
N LYS A 51 20.77 0.96 5.16
CA LYS A 51 20.15 2.09 5.86
C LYS A 51 20.28 3.39 5.06
N PRO A 52 19.47 4.42 5.37
CA PRO A 52 19.60 5.75 4.74
C PRO A 52 20.98 6.41 4.89
N ASN A 53 21.77 6.00 5.88
CA ASN A 53 23.15 6.48 6.07
C ASN A 53 24.19 5.68 5.25
N GLY A 54 23.76 4.71 4.44
CA GLY A 54 24.62 3.87 3.62
C GLY A 54 25.19 2.63 4.33
N GLU A 55 24.89 2.45 5.62
CA GLU A 55 25.34 1.29 6.39
C GLU A 55 24.58 0.02 6.00
N GLY A 56 25.30 -1.06 5.70
CA GLY A 56 24.71 -2.38 5.50
C GLY A 56 24.27 -3.00 6.84
N VAL A 57 23.06 -3.52 6.88
CA VAL A 57 22.47 -4.09 8.09
C VAL A 57 21.73 -5.38 7.76
N ASN A 58 21.71 -6.31 8.71
CA ASN A 58 20.85 -7.48 8.62
C ASN A 58 19.45 -7.14 9.14
N PHE A 59 18.40 -7.53 8.45
CA PHE A 59 17.02 -7.28 8.84
C PHE A 59 16.71 -7.73 10.27
N ALA A 60 17.24 -8.87 10.70
CA ALA A 60 17.10 -9.35 12.07
C ALA A 60 17.46 -8.30 13.13
N SER A 61 18.54 -7.54 12.89
CA SER A 61 19.01 -6.52 13.84
C SER A 61 18.08 -5.29 13.95
N LEU A 62 17.16 -5.13 13.00
CA LEU A 62 16.18 -4.05 13.00
C LEU A 62 14.90 -4.41 13.75
N LEU A 63 14.61 -5.69 13.95
CA LEU A 63 13.34 -6.13 14.53
C LEU A 63 13.26 -5.80 16.03
N GLY A 64 14.29 -6.11 16.82
CA GLY A 64 14.28 -5.89 18.27
C GLY A 64 13.11 -6.61 18.97
N GLU A 65 12.68 -6.08 20.11
CA GLU A 65 11.59 -6.64 20.92
C GLU A 65 10.23 -5.94 20.72
N LYS A 66 10.23 -4.82 19.98
CA LYS A 66 9.02 -4.05 19.71
C LYS A 66 8.23 -4.66 18.55
N PRO A 67 6.90 -4.55 18.57
CA PRO A 67 6.11 -4.76 17.36
C PRO A 67 6.62 -3.89 16.21
N VAL A 68 6.66 -4.48 15.01
CA VAL A 68 7.18 -3.81 13.83
C VAL A 68 6.07 -3.68 12.78
N LEU A 69 5.84 -2.46 12.32
CA LEU A 69 5.03 -2.18 11.14
C LEU A 69 5.93 -2.12 9.92
N LEU A 70 5.80 -3.10 9.03
CA LEU A 70 6.55 -3.14 7.77
C LEU A 70 5.76 -2.45 6.66
N ASN A 71 6.42 -1.52 6.00
CA ASN A 71 5.90 -0.83 4.81
C ASN A 71 6.83 -1.12 3.62
N PHE A 72 6.27 -1.70 2.56
CA PHE A 72 7.01 -2.00 1.33
C PHE A 72 6.68 -0.98 0.25
N VAL A 73 7.69 -0.34 -0.29
CA VAL A 73 7.57 0.75 -1.27
C VAL A 73 8.63 0.64 -2.36
N TYR A 74 8.57 1.51 -3.35
CA TYR A 74 9.72 2.01 -4.07
C TYR A 74 9.69 3.54 -4.02
N TYR A 75 10.81 4.16 -3.67
CA TYR A 75 10.87 5.59 -3.35
C TYR A 75 10.63 6.47 -4.57
N SER A 76 10.97 5.97 -5.75
CA SER A 76 10.75 6.62 -7.04
C SER A 76 9.30 6.52 -7.56
N CYS A 77 8.40 5.86 -6.81
CA CYS A 77 6.99 5.72 -7.18
C CYS A 77 6.30 7.09 -7.29
N PRO A 78 5.69 7.43 -8.44
CA PRO A 78 5.14 8.78 -8.63
C PRO A 78 3.89 9.06 -7.81
N LYS A 79 3.13 8.04 -7.38
CA LYS A 79 1.83 8.23 -6.71
C LYS A 79 1.53 7.19 -5.63
N LEU A 80 1.38 5.91 -5.99
CA LEU A 80 0.75 4.91 -5.14
C LEU A 80 1.47 4.70 -3.81
N CYS A 81 2.79 4.55 -3.81
CA CYS A 81 3.56 4.33 -2.59
C CYS A 81 3.48 5.53 -1.63
N HIS A 82 3.48 6.75 -2.19
CA HIS A 82 3.27 7.96 -1.39
C HIS A 82 1.86 7.98 -0.79
N PHE A 83 0.85 7.60 -1.56
CA PHE A 83 -0.54 7.57 -1.10
C PHE A 83 -0.73 6.56 0.04
N VAL A 84 -0.22 5.35 -0.15
CA VAL A 84 -0.29 4.28 0.87
C VAL A 84 0.46 4.67 2.14
N THR A 85 1.66 5.24 2.00
CA THR A 85 2.45 5.68 3.17
C THR A 85 1.80 6.86 3.90
N ALA A 86 1.21 7.81 3.17
CA ALA A 86 0.45 8.89 3.79
C ALA A 86 -0.76 8.36 4.57
N ALA A 87 -1.53 7.44 4.00
CA ALA A 87 -2.66 6.81 4.68
C ALA A 87 -2.22 6.01 5.93
N MET A 88 -1.09 5.32 5.86
CA MET A 88 -0.48 4.65 7.01
C MET A 88 -0.15 5.66 8.12
N VAL A 89 0.51 6.76 7.79
CA VAL A 89 0.85 7.83 8.73
C VAL A 89 -0.40 8.45 9.34
N ASP A 90 -1.42 8.74 8.55
CA ASP A 90 -2.69 9.29 9.05
C ASP A 90 -3.42 8.32 9.97
N SER A 91 -3.30 7.02 9.73
CA SER A 91 -3.81 5.99 10.64
C SER A 91 -3.02 5.95 11.95
N LEU A 92 -1.69 6.05 11.89
CA LEU A 92 -0.84 6.10 13.08
C LEU A 92 -1.14 7.33 13.96
N LYS A 93 -1.46 8.46 13.37
CA LYS A 93 -1.86 9.68 14.11
C LYS A 93 -3.13 9.49 14.95
N GLN A 94 -3.95 8.49 14.66
CA GLN A 94 -5.16 8.16 15.40
C GLN A 94 -4.90 7.15 16.55
N VAL A 95 -3.69 6.58 16.61
CA VAL A 95 -3.30 5.63 17.66
C VAL A 95 -2.83 6.39 18.90
N PRO A 96 -3.27 5.99 20.12
CA PRO A 96 -2.78 6.62 21.34
C PRO A 96 -1.24 6.56 21.47
N LEU A 97 -0.63 7.66 21.93
CA LEU A 97 0.83 7.79 22.03
C LEU A 97 1.49 6.67 22.84
N SER A 98 0.79 6.14 23.85
CA SER A 98 1.28 5.02 24.65
C SER A 98 1.58 3.76 23.84
N TYR A 99 0.82 3.53 22.75
CA TYR A 99 1.06 2.42 21.82
C TYR A 99 2.12 2.76 20.77
N LEU A 100 2.13 4.00 20.29
CA LEU A 100 3.11 4.45 19.30
C LEU A 100 4.55 4.39 19.83
N ASN A 101 4.77 4.70 21.09
CA ASN A 101 6.09 4.61 21.75
C ASN A 101 6.63 3.17 21.80
N GLY A 102 5.73 2.19 21.77
CA GLY A 102 6.06 0.77 21.72
C GLY A 102 6.17 0.19 20.30
N LEU A 103 5.94 0.97 19.26
CA LEU A 103 5.92 0.52 17.88
C LEU A 103 7.18 0.99 17.14
N ARG A 104 7.71 0.13 16.27
CA ARG A 104 8.73 0.50 15.28
C ARG A 104 8.15 0.46 13.88
N VAL A 105 8.45 1.45 13.06
CA VAL A 105 8.12 1.46 11.63
C VAL A 105 9.37 1.16 10.84
N ILE A 106 9.31 0.22 9.93
CA ILE A 106 10.38 -0.09 8.98
C ILE A 106 9.83 0.02 7.57
N THR A 107 10.36 0.94 6.78
CA THR A 107 10.02 1.06 5.36
C THR A 107 11.15 0.50 4.51
N ILE A 108 10.85 -0.46 3.65
CA ILE A 108 11.82 -1.15 2.80
C ILE A 108 11.45 -0.88 1.35
N SER A 109 12.40 -0.35 0.58
CA SER A 109 12.25 -0.35 -0.88
C SER A 109 12.60 -1.72 -1.45
N PHE A 110 11.78 -2.20 -2.37
CA PHE A 110 12.05 -3.38 -3.18
C PHE A 110 12.54 -3.04 -4.60
N ASP A 111 12.74 -1.75 -4.92
CA ASP A 111 13.36 -1.34 -6.18
C ASP A 111 14.88 -1.18 -5.98
N HIS A 112 15.66 -2.05 -6.63
CA HIS A 112 17.13 -2.05 -6.56
C HIS A 112 17.78 -0.78 -7.14
N ARG A 113 17.03 0.07 -7.83
CA ARG A 113 17.47 1.35 -8.38
C ARG A 113 17.33 2.49 -7.40
N ASP A 114 16.56 2.30 -6.33
CA ASP A 114 16.42 3.32 -5.30
C ASP A 114 17.73 3.55 -4.56
N THR A 115 17.96 4.79 -4.17
CA THR A 115 19.19 5.24 -3.53
C THR A 115 18.99 5.55 -2.05
N VAL A 116 20.07 5.54 -1.29
CA VAL A 116 20.06 5.94 0.13
C VAL A 116 19.58 7.39 0.32
N LYS A 117 19.83 8.26 -0.66
CA LYS A 117 19.32 9.63 -0.65
C LYS A 117 17.79 9.65 -0.72
N GLN A 118 17.21 8.90 -1.65
CA GLN A 118 15.75 8.80 -1.78
C GLN A 118 15.13 8.17 -0.52
N ALA A 119 15.78 7.17 0.09
CA ALA A 119 15.34 6.60 1.35
C ALA A 119 15.28 7.64 2.48
N SER A 120 16.34 8.46 2.61
CA SER A 120 16.41 9.52 3.60
C SER A 120 15.35 10.59 3.39
N GLU A 121 15.18 11.06 2.15
CA GLU A 121 14.17 12.08 1.79
C GLU A 121 12.75 11.56 2.01
N PHE A 122 12.50 10.30 1.66
CA PHE A 122 11.21 9.65 1.88
C PHE A 122 10.88 9.57 3.37
N LYS A 123 11.80 9.04 4.17
CA LYS A 123 11.65 8.96 5.63
C LYS A 123 11.38 10.34 6.24
N GLN A 124 12.20 11.33 5.95
CA GLN A 124 12.11 12.66 6.53
C GLN A 124 10.76 13.31 6.23
N ARG A 125 10.28 13.23 5.00
CA ARG A 125 8.97 13.77 4.59
C ARG A 125 7.83 13.32 5.50
N TYR A 126 7.81 12.06 5.88
CA TYR A 126 6.72 11.49 6.69
C TYR A 126 6.95 11.68 8.19
N LEU A 127 8.20 11.64 8.66
CA LEU A 127 8.52 11.99 10.04
C LEU A 127 8.15 13.43 10.37
N ASP A 128 8.48 14.39 9.51
CA ASP A 128 8.13 15.80 9.70
C ASP A 128 6.60 15.99 9.84
N SER A 129 5.82 15.19 9.10
CA SER A 129 4.36 15.22 9.23
C SER A 129 3.90 14.70 10.59
N VAL A 130 4.48 13.60 11.07
CA VAL A 130 4.13 13.01 12.37
C VAL A 130 4.53 13.95 13.51
N GLU A 131 5.74 14.47 13.50
CA GLU A 131 6.24 15.37 14.53
C GLU A 131 5.43 16.66 14.62
N ARG A 132 5.01 17.22 13.49
CA ARG A 132 4.15 18.40 13.44
C ARG A 132 2.79 18.15 14.07
N ASP A 133 2.18 16.99 13.81
CA ASP A 133 0.80 16.73 14.17
C ASP A 133 0.67 16.11 15.58
N LEU A 134 1.66 15.34 16.02
CA LEU A 134 1.65 14.64 17.31
C LEU A 134 2.63 15.19 18.34
N GLY A 135 3.56 16.07 17.95
CA GLY A 135 4.60 16.60 18.83
C GLY A 135 5.58 15.53 19.31
N THR A 136 5.62 14.36 18.66
CA THR A 136 6.54 13.25 18.99
C THR A 136 7.09 12.63 17.72
N SER A 137 8.27 12.01 17.82
CA SER A 137 8.88 11.27 16.72
C SER A 137 8.55 9.78 16.84
N LEU A 138 8.36 9.12 15.71
CA LEU A 138 8.23 7.66 15.64
C LEU A 138 9.61 6.99 15.57
N ASP A 139 9.71 5.80 16.13
CA ASP A 139 10.84 4.87 15.90
C ASP A 139 10.74 4.31 14.46
N TRP A 140 11.27 5.08 13.48
CA TRP A 140 11.14 4.78 12.05
C TRP A 140 12.51 4.64 11.37
#